data_0eb0a2d7dd78a832687557e506062ea8
#
_entry.id   0eb0a2d7dd78a832687557e506062ea8
#
_cell.length_a   1.000
_cell.length_b   1.000
_cell.length_c   1.000
_cell.angle_alpha   90.00
_cell.angle_beta   90.00
_cell.angle_gamma   90.00
#
_symmetry.space_group_name_H-M   'P 1'
#
loop_
_entity.id
_entity.type
_entity.pdbx_description
1 polymer ?
#
loop_
_entity_poly.entity_id
_entity_poly.type
_entity_poly.pdbx_seq_one_letter_code
_entity_poly.pdbx_strand_id
1 'polypeptide(L)' 'MNYSNQIKPISYLKTHAAQVLAQITAEREPLFITQNGEARAVLQDVASYEETQNTLALLKLLPN' A
#
# COMPACT_ATOMS: atom_id res chain seq x y z
N MET A 1 1.28 11.48 11.04
CA MET A 1 1.65 10.30 10.24
C MET A 1 3.03 10.51 9.63
N ASN A 2 3.89 9.54 9.74
CA ASN A 2 5.26 9.66 9.23
C ASN A 2 5.38 8.98 7.88
N TYR A 3 5.28 9.76 6.82
CA TYR A 3 5.32 9.22 5.46
C TYR A 3 6.67 8.63 5.06
N SER A 4 7.75 9.01 5.73
CA SER A 4 9.06 8.49 5.39
C SER A 4 9.18 6.99 5.66
N ASN A 5 8.40 6.44 6.59
CA ASN A 5 8.37 5.02 6.88
C ASN A 5 7.52 4.24 5.88
N GLN A 6 6.75 4.93 5.05
CA GLN A 6 5.85 4.33 4.08
C GLN A 6 6.40 4.38 2.65
N ILE A 7 7.62 4.85 2.50
CA ILE A 7 8.26 4.99 1.20
C ILE A 7 9.59 4.24 1.25
N LYS A 8 9.75 3.23 0.41
CA LYS A 8 10.97 2.43 0.37
C LYS A 8 11.37 2.15 -1.08
N PRO A 9 12.68 2.07 -1.36
CA PRO A 9 13.11 1.68 -2.71
C PRO A 9 12.84 0.20 -2.96
N ILE A 10 12.75 -0.16 -4.23
CA ILE A 10 12.49 -1.56 -4.63
C ILE A 10 13.56 -2.51 -4.09
N SER A 11 14.79 -2.06 -3.97
CA SER A 11 15.87 -2.88 -3.41
C SER A 11 15.59 -3.31 -1.97
N TYR A 12 14.98 -2.43 -1.18
CA TYR A 12 14.60 -2.77 0.18
C TYR A 12 13.54 -3.89 0.19
N LEU A 13 12.55 -3.77 -0.69
CA LEU A 13 11.51 -4.79 -0.80
C LEU A 13 12.09 -6.14 -1.20
N LYS A 14 13.02 -6.16 -2.15
CA LYS A 14 13.66 -7.40 -2.57
C LYS A 14 14.36 -8.12 -1.42
N THR A 15 15.01 -7.34 -0.56
CA THR A 15 15.79 -7.89 0.56
C THR A 15 14.91 -8.30 1.73
N HIS A 16 13.83 -7.57 1.98
CA HIS A 16 13.03 -7.71 3.19
C HIS A 16 11.56 -8.07 2.90
N ALA A 17 11.29 -8.77 1.81
CA ALA A 17 9.91 -8.99 1.35
C ALA A 17 9.00 -9.59 2.42
N ALA A 18 9.43 -10.66 3.09
CA ALA A 18 8.61 -11.32 4.08
C ALA A 18 8.32 -10.41 5.28
N GLN A 19 9.33 -9.68 5.73
CA GLN A 19 9.19 -8.75 6.85
C GLN A 19 8.24 -7.60 6.48
N VAL A 20 8.38 -7.08 5.26
CA VAL A 20 7.52 -6.01 4.76
C VAL A 20 6.07 -6.46 4.70
N LEU A 21 5.82 -7.65 4.17
CA LEU A 21 4.46 -8.19 4.09
C LEU A 21 3.83 -8.35 5.48
N ALA A 22 4.60 -8.86 6.43
CA ALA A 22 4.11 -9.02 7.80
C ALA A 22 3.74 -7.67 8.42
N GLN A 23 4.58 -6.67 8.20
CA GLN A 23 4.36 -5.35 8.75
C GLN A 23 3.12 -4.67 8.14
N ILE A 24 2.99 -4.73 6.83
CA ILE A 24 1.84 -4.15 6.12
C ILE A 24 0.55 -4.81 6.56
N THR A 25 0.55 -6.13 6.71
CA THR A 25 -0.63 -6.86 7.15
C THR A 25 -1.02 -6.49 8.56
N ALA A 26 -0.04 -6.34 9.45
CA ALA A 26 -0.32 -6.00 10.85
C ALA A 26 -0.76 -4.56 11.02
N GLU A 27 -0.11 -3.64 10.35
CA GLU A 27 -0.36 -2.20 10.53
C GLU A 27 -1.43 -1.66 9.58
N ARG A 28 -1.73 -2.39 8.50
CA ARG A 28 -2.72 -2.00 7.50
C ARG A 28 -2.43 -0.63 6.89
N GLU A 29 -1.15 -0.32 6.70
CA GLU A 29 -0.72 0.90 6.04
C GLU A 29 -0.01 0.57 4.74
N PRO A 30 -0.30 1.31 3.65
CA PRO A 30 0.35 1.03 2.37
C PRO A 30 1.82 1.42 2.38
N LEU A 31 2.59 0.76 1.53
CA LEU A 31 4.00 1.06 1.32
C LEU A 31 4.19 1.50 -0.12
N PHE A 32 4.75 2.69 -0.31
CA PHE A 32 5.07 3.20 -1.63
C PHE A 32 6.45 2.72 -2.05
N ILE A 33 6.52 2.09 -3.20
CA ILE A 33 7.75 1.52 -3.73
C ILE A 33 8.31 2.46 -4.77
N THR A 34 9.57 2.85 -4.60
CA THR A 34 10.24 3.74 -5.53
C THR A 34 11.28 2.99 -6.36
N GLN A 35 11.52 3.50 -7.54
CA GLN A 35 12.58 3.04 -8.42
C GLN A 35 13.17 4.27 -9.09
N ASN A 36 14.50 4.41 -9.01
CA ASN A 36 15.20 5.58 -9.56
C ASN A 36 14.62 6.89 -9.02
N GLY A 37 14.27 6.89 -7.73
CA GLY A 37 13.74 8.09 -7.07
C GLY A 37 12.29 8.41 -7.36
N GLU A 38 11.60 7.58 -8.14
CA GLU A 38 10.20 7.81 -8.48
C GLU A 38 9.31 6.74 -7.87
N ALA A 39 8.16 7.16 -7.32
CA ALA A 39 7.16 6.23 -6.83
C ALA A 39 6.56 5.49 -8.03
N ARG A 40 6.67 4.15 -8.00
CA ARG A 40 6.23 3.31 -9.11
C ARG A 40 5.06 2.42 -8.76
N ALA A 41 4.92 2.05 -7.49
CA ALA A 41 3.92 1.10 -7.08
C ALA A 41 3.52 1.32 -5.63
N VAL A 42 2.37 0.76 -5.27
CA VAL A 42 1.89 0.74 -3.90
C VAL A 42 1.69 -0.72 -3.50
N LEU A 43 2.21 -1.09 -2.35
CA LEU A 43 2.00 -2.40 -1.76
C LEU A 43 1.02 -2.24 -0.59
N GLN A 44 -0.08 -2.98 -0.65
CA GLN A 44 -1.16 -2.82 0.32
C GLN A 44 -1.66 -4.19 0.76
N ASP A 45 -2.09 -4.30 2.01
CA ASP A 45 -2.71 -5.54 2.48
C ASP A 45 -4.06 -5.76 1.80
N VAL A 46 -4.42 -7.03 1.63
CA VAL A 46 -5.63 -7.40 0.88
C VAL A 46 -6.89 -6.85 1.53
N ALA A 47 -6.98 -6.90 2.85
CA ALA A 47 -8.18 -6.43 3.55
C ALA A 47 -8.45 -4.95 3.30
N SER A 48 -7.40 -4.12 3.38
CA SER A 48 -7.54 -2.68 3.13
C SER A 48 -7.87 -2.40 1.67
N TYR A 49 -7.27 -3.14 0.75
CA TYR A 49 -7.58 -3.01 -0.66
C TYR A 49 -9.04 -3.31 -0.95
N GLU A 50 -9.55 -4.42 -0.42
CA GLU A 50 -10.95 -4.81 -0.61
C GLU A 50 -11.89 -3.77 -0.01
N GLU A 51 -11.56 -3.26 1.17
CA GLU A 51 -12.35 -2.23 1.82
C GLU A 51 -12.47 -0.97 0.95
N THR A 52 -11.35 -0.54 0.37
CA THR A 52 -11.34 0.60 -0.55
C THR A 52 -12.20 0.34 -1.78
N GLN A 53 -12.08 -0.85 -2.37
CA GLN A 53 -12.86 -1.20 -3.56
C GLN A 53 -14.35 -1.24 -3.25
N ASN A 54 -14.74 -1.75 -2.08
CA ASN A 54 -16.13 -1.77 -1.67
C ASN A 54 -16.68 -0.36 -1.48
N THR A 55 -15.89 0.53 -0.89
CA THR A 55 -16.28 1.93 -0.71
C THR A 55 -16.49 2.61 -2.05
N LEU A 56 -15.56 2.41 -2.99
CA LEU A 56 -15.67 2.99 -4.33
C LEU A 56 -16.91 2.45 -5.06
N ALA A 57 -17.19 1.16 -4.91
CA ALA A 57 -18.39 0.57 -5.53
C ALA A 57 -19.66 1.20 -4.97
N LEU A 58 -19.72 1.44 -3.66
CA LEU A 58 -20.87 2.09 -3.05
C LEU A 58 -21.06 3.51 -3.55
N LEU A 59 -19.95 4.25 -3.70
CA LEU A 59 -20.01 5.62 -4.21
C LEU A 59 -20.53 5.67 -5.64
N LYS A 60 -20.23 4.66 -6.44
CA LYS A 60 -20.71 4.60 -7.83
C LYS A 60 -22.21 4.33 -7.92
N LEU A 61 -22.81 3.78 -6.87
CA LEU A 61 -24.24 3.51 -6.83
C LEU A 61 -25.06 4.71 -6.38
N LEU A 62 -24.42 5.76 -5.89
CA LEU A 62 -25.12 6.95 -5.43
C LEU A 62 -25.52 7.82 -6.62
N PRO A 63 -26.76 8.34 -6.65
CA PRO A 63 -27.14 9.27 -7.70
C PRO A 63 -26.39 10.59 -7.55
N ASN A 64 -26.11 11.21 -8.65
CA ASN A 64 -25.50 12.54 -8.67
C ASN A 64 -26.57 13.62 -8.56
#